data_76d08d2ce6cf8463571e38d317f05bfa
#
_entry.id   76d08d2ce6cf8463571e38d317f05bfa
#
_cell.length_a   1.000
_cell.length_b   1.000
_cell.length_c   1.000
_cell.angle_alpha   90.00
_cell.angle_beta   90.00
_cell.angle_gamma   90.00
#
_symmetry.space_group_name_H-M   'P 1'
#
loop_
_entity.id
_entity.type
_entity.pdbx_description
1 polymer ?
#
loop_
_entity_poly.entity_id
_entity_poly.type
_entity_poly.pdbx_seq_one_letter_code
_entity_poly.pdbx_strand_id
1 'polypeptide(L)'
;EITTRLVGSEMCIRDRLEGLPVISRKKIFYKGKEVEEMDLDAILQLHPELVIVDELAHTNIEGSRNEKRWQDVMELLDAGINVISAVNIQHIESLNEDVKGIAGIEVKERIPDKVLQDADEVVNIDLTAEELINRLKAGKIYRPEKIQLALNNFFKTENILQLRELALKEVAFRVEKKVENEIVTGEKGIRHEKFLACISSN
;
A
#
# COMPACT_ATOMS: atom_id res chain seq x y z
N GLU A 1 -6.70 14.82 -1.10
CA GLU A 1 -5.52 15.11 -1.95
C GLU A 1 -4.64 13.89 -2.05
N ILE A 2 -3.97 13.72 -3.19
CA ILE A 2 -3.29 12.48 -3.54
C ILE A 2 -1.79 12.68 -3.58
N THR A 3 -1.05 11.85 -2.87
CA THR A 3 0.40 11.77 -3.01
C THR A 3 0.75 10.39 -3.52
N THR A 4 1.10 10.28 -4.80
CA THR A 4 1.41 8.99 -5.41
C THR A 4 2.80 8.97 -5.99
N ARG A 5 3.57 7.93 -5.70
CA ARG A 5 4.71 7.53 -6.50
C ARG A 5 4.42 6.14 -7.08
N LEU A 6 4.13 6.09 -8.37
CA LEU A 6 4.06 4.84 -9.11
C LEU A 6 5.26 4.75 -10.03
N VAL A 7 6.15 3.84 -9.69
CA VAL A 7 7.27 3.49 -10.58
C VAL A 7 6.73 2.52 -11.62
N GLY A 8 6.55 2.98 -12.84
CA GLY A 8 6.29 2.14 -14.01
C GLY A 8 4.93 2.28 -14.69
N SER A 9 3.95 2.97 -14.11
CA SER A 9 2.64 3.17 -14.72
C SER A 9 2.11 4.61 -14.64
N GLU A 10 3.01 5.58 -14.59
CA GLU A 10 2.64 7.00 -14.41
C GLU A 10 1.59 7.50 -15.40
N MET A 11 1.57 6.96 -16.62
CA MET A 11 0.64 7.41 -17.64
C MET A 11 -0.81 6.98 -17.39
N CYS A 12 -1.04 5.75 -16.93
CA CYS A 12 -2.40 5.23 -16.74
C CYS A 12 -3.09 5.75 -15.47
N ILE A 13 -2.33 6.20 -14.48
CA ILE A 13 -2.87 6.70 -13.22
C ILE A 13 -3.03 8.21 -13.26
N ARG A 14 -2.10 8.95 -13.85
CA ARG A 14 -2.25 10.39 -14.07
C ARG A 14 -3.56 10.74 -14.75
N ASP A 15 -3.95 9.98 -15.79
CA ASP A 15 -5.21 10.21 -16.51
C ASP A 15 -6.46 10.00 -15.62
N ARG A 16 -6.35 9.19 -14.55
CA ARG A 16 -7.45 8.94 -13.60
C ARG A 16 -7.45 9.88 -12.40
N LEU A 17 -6.35 10.56 -12.16
CA LEU A 17 -6.18 11.56 -11.11
C LEU A 17 -6.46 12.98 -11.62
N GLU A 18 -6.80 13.11 -12.91
CA GLU A 18 -7.12 14.40 -13.51
C GLU A 18 -8.26 15.08 -12.74
N GLY A 19 -7.98 16.30 -12.28
CA GLY A 19 -8.91 17.08 -11.46
C GLY A 19 -8.79 16.90 -9.94
N LEU A 20 -7.94 15.97 -9.45
CA LEU A 20 -7.62 15.87 -8.03
C LEU A 20 -6.39 16.72 -7.70
N PRO A 21 -6.42 17.50 -6.62
CA PRO A 21 -5.25 18.28 -6.21
C PRO A 21 -4.15 17.34 -5.70
N VAL A 22 -2.93 17.57 -6.14
CA VAL A 22 -1.74 16.77 -5.77
C VAL A 22 -0.80 17.62 -4.94
N ILE A 23 -0.41 17.14 -3.77
CA ILE A 23 0.63 17.75 -2.96
C ILE A 23 1.98 17.41 -3.56
N SER A 24 2.81 18.42 -3.78
CA SER A 24 4.17 18.22 -4.29
C SER A 24 5.00 17.42 -3.32
N ARG A 25 5.86 16.55 -3.84
CA ARG A 25 6.79 15.78 -3.01
C ARG A 25 7.90 16.68 -2.48
N LYS A 26 8.36 16.40 -1.28
CA LYS A 26 9.52 17.04 -0.68
C LYS A 26 10.78 16.48 -1.32
N LYS A 27 11.64 17.36 -1.80
CA LYS A 27 12.94 17.00 -2.36
C LYS A 27 13.98 16.95 -1.24
N ILE A 28 14.66 15.82 -1.14
CA ILE A 28 15.71 15.57 -0.14
C ILE A 28 16.99 15.22 -0.86
N PHE A 29 18.08 15.87 -0.48
CA PHE A 29 19.40 15.56 -1.03
C PHE A 29 20.07 14.47 -0.18
N TYR A 30 20.19 13.28 -0.75
CA TYR A 30 20.72 12.10 -0.05
C TYR A 30 21.79 11.40 -0.88
N LYS A 31 22.98 11.21 -0.28
CA LYS A 31 24.14 10.53 -0.91
C LYS A 31 24.47 11.03 -2.32
N GLY A 32 24.42 12.36 -2.52
CA GLY A 32 24.76 12.99 -3.79
C GLY A 32 23.67 12.94 -4.87
N LYS A 33 22.46 12.53 -4.50
CA LYS A 33 21.28 12.51 -5.40
C LYS A 33 20.10 13.22 -4.77
N GLU A 34 19.34 13.91 -5.60
CA GLU A 34 18.04 14.43 -5.22
C GLU A 34 17.03 13.28 -5.29
N VAL A 35 16.31 13.04 -4.21
CA VAL A 35 15.27 12.04 -4.07
C VAL A 35 14.00 12.70 -3.55
N GLU A 36 12.87 12.11 -3.84
CA GLU A 36 11.57 12.67 -3.52
C GLU A 36 10.85 11.79 -2.52
N GLU A 37 10.31 12.41 -1.47
CA GLU A 37 9.47 11.77 -0.45
C GLU A 37 8.14 12.49 -0.29
N MET A 38 7.18 11.81 0.34
CA MET A 38 5.92 12.44 0.74
C MET A 38 6.20 13.62 1.68
N ASP A 39 5.57 14.76 1.43
CA ASP A 39 5.67 15.93 2.29
C ASP A 39 4.59 15.89 3.38
N LEU A 40 4.89 15.14 4.46
CA LEU A 40 4.01 15.00 5.61
C LEU A 40 3.68 16.35 6.24
N ASP A 41 4.67 17.24 6.37
CA ASP A 41 4.47 18.56 6.98
C ASP A 41 3.49 19.41 6.17
N ALA A 42 3.60 19.37 4.84
CA ALA A 42 2.67 20.08 3.95
C ALA A 42 1.25 19.51 4.04
N ILE A 43 1.10 18.19 4.17
CA ILE A 43 -0.22 17.54 4.35
C ILE A 43 -0.85 17.97 5.67
N LEU A 44 -0.10 17.89 6.76
CA LEU A 44 -0.56 18.30 8.09
C LEU A 44 -0.95 19.80 8.12
N GLN A 45 -0.16 20.66 7.48
CA GLN A 45 -0.46 22.09 7.41
C GLN A 45 -1.71 22.39 6.58
N LEU A 46 -1.90 21.67 5.46
CA LEU A 46 -3.07 21.84 4.60
C LEU A 46 -4.34 21.28 5.26
N HIS A 47 -4.19 20.23 6.08
CA HIS A 47 -5.27 19.54 6.81
C HIS A 47 -6.45 19.17 5.91
N PRO A 48 -6.26 18.38 4.85
CA PRO A 48 -7.35 17.95 3.97
C PRO A 48 -8.31 17.03 4.71
N GLU A 49 -9.58 16.97 4.29
CA GLU A 49 -10.55 16.02 4.84
C GLU A 49 -10.15 14.56 4.57
N LEU A 50 -9.54 14.31 3.39
CA LEU A 50 -9.11 13.00 2.94
C LEU A 50 -7.81 13.11 2.15
N VAL A 51 -6.87 12.19 2.40
CA VAL A 51 -5.65 12.05 1.60
C VAL A 51 -5.49 10.62 1.11
N ILE A 52 -5.00 10.46 -0.11
CA ILE A 52 -4.61 9.15 -0.65
C ILE A 52 -3.10 9.03 -0.58
N VAL A 53 -2.62 7.99 0.11
CA VAL A 53 -1.20 7.69 0.30
C VAL A 53 -0.91 6.29 -0.22
N ASP A 54 -0.11 6.18 -1.27
CA ASP A 54 0.28 4.89 -1.85
C ASP A 54 1.57 4.34 -1.21
N GLU A 55 1.86 3.05 -1.47
CA GLU A 55 3.05 2.34 -0.98
C GLU A 55 3.19 2.40 0.55
N LEU A 56 2.18 1.96 1.29
CA LEU A 56 2.13 2.01 2.76
C LEU A 56 3.36 1.39 3.44
N ALA A 57 3.99 0.39 2.83
CA ALA A 57 5.17 -0.30 3.36
C ALA A 57 6.51 0.39 3.06
N HIS A 58 6.48 1.50 2.31
CA HIS A 58 7.69 2.22 1.91
C HIS A 58 8.57 2.60 3.11
N THR A 59 9.88 2.42 2.93
CA THR A 59 10.87 2.91 3.89
C THR A 59 11.32 4.31 3.47
N ASN A 60 10.99 5.29 4.27
CA ASN A 60 11.37 6.68 4.03
C ASN A 60 12.90 6.84 4.04
N ILE A 61 13.38 7.88 3.37
CA ILE A 61 14.81 8.16 3.31
C ILE A 61 15.33 8.57 4.69
N GLU A 62 16.55 8.16 5.00
CA GLU A 62 17.27 8.57 6.20
C GLU A 62 17.26 10.09 6.37
N GLY A 63 16.84 10.58 7.51
CA GLY A 63 16.61 12.00 7.80
C GLY A 63 15.16 12.45 7.58
N SER A 64 14.27 11.58 7.14
CA SER A 64 12.81 11.83 7.17
C SER A 64 12.31 11.84 8.62
N ARG A 65 11.15 12.47 8.86
CA ARG A 65 10.54 12.58 10.18
C ARG A 65 10.22 11.21 10.78
N ASN A 66 9.68 10.29 9.98
CA ASN A 66 9.42 8.91 10.34
C ASN A 66 10.25 7.98 9.46
N GLU A 67 10.61 6.81 9.97
CA GLU A 67 11.36 5.80 9.23
C GLU A 67 10.51 5.12 8.15
N LYS A 68 9.21 4.96 8.40
CA LYS A 68 8.28 4.23 7.56
C LYS A 68 7.07 5.07 7.19
N ARG A 69 6.56 4.88 5.98
CA ARG A 69 5.37 5.59 5.50
C ARG A 69 4.11 5.25 6.31
N TRP A 70 3.97 4.03 6.79
CA TRP A 70 2.84 3.69 7.65
C TRP A 70 2.83 4.52 8.95
N GLN A 71 4.00 4.93 9.47
CA GLN A 71 4.08 5.83 10.62
C GLN A 71 3.61 7.24 10.27
N ASP A 72 3.94 7.72 9.05
CA ASP A 72 3.41 8.99 8.55
C ASP A 72 1.89 8.94 8.45
N VAL A 73 1.34 7.81 7.97
CA VAL A 73 -0.11 7.60 7.89
C VAL A 73 -0.76 7.61 9.26
N MET A 74 -0.16 6.96 10.26
CA MET A 74 -0.69 6.99 11.64
C MET A 74 -0.71 8.42 12.19
N GLU A 75 0.32 9.22 11.89
CA GLU A 75 0.38 10.62 12.33
C GLU A 75 -0.70 11.49 11.63
N LEU A 76 -1.03 11.21 10.36
CA LEU A 76 -2.14 11.86 9.67
C LEU A 76 -3.48 11.52 10.30
N LEU A 77 -3.70 10.25 10.65
CA LEU A 77 -4.90 9.79 11.34
C LEU A 77 -5.04 10.43 12.74
N ASP A 78 -3.94 10.50 13.50
CA ASP A 78 -3.90 11.14 14.81
C ASP A 78 -4.22 12.65 14.72
N ALA A 79 -3.90 13.27 13.58
CA ALA A 79 -4.28 14.65 13.28
C ALA A 79 -5.74 14.81 12.82
N GLY A 80 -6.53 13.74 12.74
CA GLY A 80 -7.94 13.76 12.29
C GLY A 80 -8.11 13.81 10.77
N ILE A 81 -7.10 13.45 10.00
CA ILE A 81 -7.16 13.40 8.53
C ILE A 81 -7.51 11.97 8.11
N ASN A 82 -8.59 11.81 7.32
CA ASN A 82 -8.91 10.50 6.77
C ASN A 82 -7.88 10.08 5.72
N VAL A 83 -7.53 8.78 5.71
CA VAL A 83 -6.52 8.25 4.79
C VAL A 83 -7.06 7.06 4.01
N ILE A 84 -6.84 7.05 2.70
CA ILE A 84 -6.92 5.86 1.85
C ILE A 84 -5.50 5.46 1.51
N SER A 85 -5.13 4.22 1.80
CA SER A 85 -3.79 3.73 1.49
C SER A 85 -3.84 2.38 0.78
N ALA A 86 -2.75 2.06 0.07
CA ALA A 86 -2.60 0.78 -0.62
C ALA A 86 -1.37 0.03 -0.10
N VAL A 87 -1.52 -1.28 0.04
CA VAL A 87 -0.44 -2.19 0.41
C VAL A 87 -0.56 -3.51 -0.33
N ASN A 88 0.55 -4.07 -0.73
CA ASN A 88 0.57 -5.40 -1.32
C ASN A 88 0.70 -6.45 -0.22
N ILE A 89 0.08 -7.61 -0.41
CA ILE A 89 0.02 -8.70 0.58
C ILE A 89 1.41 -9.13 1.07
N GLN A 90 2.43 -9.08 0.22
CA GLN A 90 3.79 -9.45 0.57
C GLN A 90 4.46 -8.56 1.62
N HIS A 91 3.90 -7.39 1.90
CA HIS A 91 4.44 -6.44 2.87
C HIS A 91 3.83 -6.59 4.27
N ILE A 92 2.89 -7.50 4.47
CA ILE A 92 2.29 -7.77 5.78
C ILE A 92 3.25 -8.64 6.59
N GLU A 93 3.59 -8.20 7.80
CA GLU A 93 4.65 -8.81 8.60
C GLU A 93 4.38 -10.28 8.92
N SER A 94 3.18 -10.63 9.37
CA SER A 94 2.80 -12.02 9.70
C SER A 94 2.82 -12.97 8.51
N LEU A 95 2.66 -12.46 7.29
CA LEU A 95 2.58 -13.27 6.07
C LEU A 95 3.94 -13.43 5.37
N ASN A 96 5.01 -12.86 5.90
CA ASN A 96 6.31 -12.83 5.23
C ASN A 96 6.89 -14.22 4.97
N GLU A 97 6.75 -15.16 5.90
CA GLU A 97 7.25 -16.53 5.72
C GLU A 97 6.43 -17.29 4.65
N ASP A 98 5.11 -17.10 4.60
CA ASP A 98 4.25 -17.68 3.57
C ASP A 98 4.62 -17.12 2.18
N VAL A 99 4.79 -15.81 2.08
CA VAL A 99 5.22 -15.14 0.85
C VAL A 99 6.60 -15.64 0.40
N LYS A 100 7.54 -15.82 1.34
CA LYS A 100 8.85 -16.38 1.05
C LYS A 100 8.77 -17.81 0.55
N GLY A 101 7.89 -18.63 1.13
CA GLY A 101 7.61 -19.98 0.67
C GLY A 101 7.04 -20.05 -0.73
N ILE A 102 6.12 -19.13 -1.07
CA ILE A 102 5.45 -19.05 -2.37
C ILE A 102 6.39 -18.49 -3.45
N ALA A 103 6.97 -17.31 -3.19
CA ALA A 103 7.68 -16.54 -4.20
C ALA A 103 9.21 -16.76 -4.20
N GLY A 104 9.74 -17.40 -3.15
CA GLY A 104 11.18 -17.62 -2.99
C GLY A 104 11.98 -16.35 -2.71
N ILE A 105 11.32 -15.26 -2.33
CA ILE A 105 11.96 -13.97 -2.03
C ILE A 105 11.63 -13.54 -0.61
N GLU A 106 12.60 -12.89 0.03
CA GLU A 106 12.39 -12.24 1.32
C GLU A 106 12.07 -10.76 1.11
N VAL A 107 10.88 -10.34 1.58
CA VAL A 107 10.45 -8.96 1.50
C VAL A 107 10.94 -8.20 2.74
N LYS A 108 11.71 -7.16 2.53
CA LYS A 108 12.30 -6.33 3.61
C LYS A 108 11.39 -5.22 4.09
N GLU A 109 10.65 -4.61 3.17
CA GLU A 109 9.70 -3.57 3.50
C GLU A 109 8.43 -4.22 4.04
N ARG A 110 8.10 -3.95 5.30
CA ARG A 110 6.97 -4.58 5.99
C ARG A 110 6.18 -3.54 6.77
N ILE A 111 4.91 -3.83 6.94
CA ILE A 111 4.02 -3.14 7.86
C ILE A 111 3.61 -4.08 8.98
N PRO A 112 3.53 -3.59 10.23
CA PRO A 112 2.99 -4.35 11.34
C PRO A 112 1.51 -4.71 11.09
N ASP A 113 1.09 -5.90 11.49
CA ASP A 113 -0.30 -6.35 11.39
C ASP A 113 -1.29 -5.40 12.06
N LYS A 114 -0.84 -4.73 13.12
CA LYS A 114 -1.64 -3.73 13.84
C LYS A 114 -2.14 -2.61 12.92
N VAL A 115 -1.36 -2.19 11.93
CA VAL A 115 -1.77 -1.14 10.98
C VAL A 115 -3.03 -1.52 10.22
N LEU A 116 -3.14 -2.81 9.82
CA LEU A 116 -4.36 -3.32 9.20
C LEU A 116 -5.48 -3.59 10.21
N GLN A 117 -5.14 -3.91 11.47
CA GLN A 117 -6.14 -4.09 12.52
C GLN A 117 -6.82 -2.79 12.88
N ASP A 118 -6.07 -1.69 12.84
CA ASP A 118 -6.58 -0.35 13.15
C ASP A 118 -7.34 0.29 11.96
N ALA A 119 -7.31 -0.35 10.76
CA ALA A 119 -8.04 0.11 9.59
C ALA A 119 -9.56 -0.05 9.79
N ASP A 120 -10.33 0.99 9.49
CA ASP A 120 -11.80 0.94 9.53
C ASP A 120 -12.38 0.04 8.45
N GLU A 121 -11.73 -0.02 7.29
CA GLU A 121 -12.13 -0.86 6.17
C GLU A 121 -10.91 -1.43 5.44
N VAL A 122 -10.97 -2.71 5.08
CA VAL A 122 -9.95 -3.38 4.27
C VAL A 122 -10.62 -3.95 3.03
N VAL A 123 -10.16 -3.49 1.86
CA VAL A 123 -10.71 -3.91 0.57
C VAL A 123 -9.67 -4.66 -0.24
N ASN A 124 -10.02 -5.84 -0.73
CA ASN A 124 -9.18 -6.57 -1.66
C ASN A 124 -9.38 -6.06 -3.10
N ILE A 125 -8.34 -5.49 -3.68
CA ILE A 125 -8.31 -5.15 -5.11
C ILE A 125 -7.71 -6.33 -5.85
N ASP A 126 -8.58 -7.21 -6.33
CA ASP A 126 -8.16 -8.43 -6.99
C ASP A 126 -8.07 -8.27 -8.51
N LEU A 127 -6.98 -8.79 -9.08
CA LEU A 127 -6.77 -8.95 -10.52
C LEU A 127 -6.55 -10.42 -10.83
N THR A 128 -7.04 -10.87 -11.97
CA THR A 128 -6.72 -12.21 -12.43
C THR A 128 -5.22 -12.35 -12.75
N ALA A 129 -4.68 -13.56 -12.60
CA ALA A 129 -3.28 -13.80 -12.93
C ALA A 129 -2.96 -13.43 -14.39
N GLU A 130 -3.91 -13.66 -15.29
CA GLU A 130 -3.78 -13.31 -16.71
C GLU A 130 -3.69 -11.79 -16.91
N GLU A 131 -4.59 -11.02 -16.30
CA GLU A 131 -4.56 -9.55 -16.38
C GLU A 131 -3.27 -8.97 -15.81
N LEU A 132 -2.80 -9.50 -14.69
CA LEU A 132 -1.56 -9.07 -14.07
C LEU A 132 -0.35 -9.34 -14.97
N ILE A 133 -0.26 -10.55 -15.53
CA ILE A 133 0.80 -10.93 -16.48
C ILE A 133 0.74 -10.06 -17.74
N ASN A 134 -0.46 -9.78 -18.24
CA ASN A 134 -0.63 -8.92 -19.41
C ASN A 134 -0.20 -7.47 -19.13
N ARG A 135 -0.51 -6.93 -17.96
CA ARG A 135 -0.03 -5.61 -17.52
C ARG A 135 1.50 -5.58 -17.39
N LEU A 136 2.09 -6.64 -16.85
CA LEU A 136 3.55 -6.77 -16.75
C LEU A 136 4.20 -6.79 -18.14
N LYS A 137 3.71 -7.61 -19.06
CA LYS A 137 4.20 -7.70 -20.45
C LYS A 137 4.05 -6.38 -21.20
N ALA A 138 3.00 -5.62 -20.92
CA ALA A 138 2.76 -4.30 -21.49
C ALA A 138 3.64 -3.19 -20.89
N GLY A 139 4.58 -3.52 -19.98
CA GLY A 139 5.46 -2.56 -19.33
C GLY A 139 4.79 -1.63 -18.33
N LYS A 140 3.57 -1.98 -17.87
CA LYS A 140 2.80 -1.15 -16.92
C LYS A 140 3.21 -1.33 -15.46
N ILE A 141 4.03 -2.35 -15.16
CA ILE A 141 4.48 -2.67 -13.79
C ILE A 141 5.99 -2.43 -13.66
N TYR A 142 6.76 -2.97 -14.61
CA TYR A 142 8.22 -2.82 -14.64
C TYR A 142 8.69 -2.30 -15.98
N ARG A 143 9.90 -1.72 -15.96
CA ARG A 143 10.60 -1.33 -17.20
C ARG A 143 10.90 -2.58 -18.04
N PRO A 144 10.96 -2.46 -19.37
CA PRO A 144 11.12 -3.60 -20.31
C PRO A 144 12.26 -4.56 -19.92
N GLU A 145 13.39 -4.03 -19.45
CA GLU A 145 14.59 -4.79 -19.09
C GLU A 145 14.36 -5.77 -17.93
N LYS A 146 13.39 -5.47 -17.05
CA LYS A 146 13.08 -6.27 -15.87
C LYS A 146 11.93 -7.25 -16.06
N ILE A 147 11.15 -7.13 -17.14
CA ILE A 147 9.94 -7.92 -17.35
C ILE A 147 10.25 -9.41 -17.42
N GLN A 148 11.25 -9.82 -18.21
CA GLN A 148 11.59 -11.23 -18.38
C GLN A 148 12.07 -11.87 -17.05
N LEU A 149 12.85 -11.13 -16.28
CA LEU A 149 13.30 -11.59 -14.96
C LEU A 149 12.12 -11.74 -13.99
N ALA A 150 11.20 -10.80 -14.01
CA ALA A 150 10.02 -10.83 -13.16
C ALA A 150 9.10 -12.02 -13.51
N LEU A 151 8.85 -12.28 -14.79
CA LEU A 151 8.06 -13.43 -15.27
C LEU A 151 8.68 -14.78 -14.90
N ASN A 152 10.00 -14.87 -14.88
CA ASN A 152 10.70 -16.12 -14.56
C ASN A 152 10.77 -16.40 -13.05
N ASN A 153 10.55 -15.40 -12.22
CA ASN A 153 10.66 -15.49 -10.78
C ASN A 153 9.31 -15.27 -10.07
N PHE A 154 9.03 -14.05 -9.68
CA PHE A 154 7.87 -13.71 -8.86
C PHE A 154 6.53 -13.88 -9.60
N PHE A 155 6.46 -13.42 -10.87
CA PHE A 155 5.21 -13.37 -11.64
C PHE A 155 4.91 -14.68 -12.40
N LYS A 156 5.18 -15.83 -11.77
CA LYS A 156 4.66 -17.11 -12.23
C LYS A 156 3.17 -17.21 -11.90
N THR A 157 2.38 -17.77 -12.80
CA THR A 157 0.94 -17.94 -12.60
C THR A 157 0.62 -18.63 -11.27
N GLU A 158 1.38 -19.65 -10.91
CA GLU A 158 1.21 -20.39 -9.65
C GLU A 158 1.44 -19.51 -8.42
N ASN A 159 2.51 -18.72 -8.42
CA ASN A 159 2.81 -17.78 -7.33
C ASN A 159 1.70 -16.73 -7.19
N ILE A 160 1.24 -16.16 -8.31
CA ILE A 160 0.16 -15.16 -8.30
C ILE A 160 -1.12 -15.76 -7.72
N LEU A 161 -1.49 -16.98 -8.11
CA LEU A 161 -2.69 -17.65 -7.60
C LEU A 161 -2.60 -17.91 -6.09
N GLN A 162 -1.44 -18.36 -5.59
CA GLN A 162 -1.22 -18.57 -4.16
C GLN A 162 -1.23 -17.25 -3.37
N LEU A 163 -0.61 -16.19 -3.89
CA LEU A 163 -0.63 -14.87 -3.26
C LEU A 163 -2.05 -14.27 -3.24
N ARG A 164 -2.85 -14.49 -4.30
CA ARG A 164 -4.26 -14.10 -4.31
C ARG A 164 -5.08 -14.85 -3.26
N GLU A 165 -4.87 -16.17 -3.14
CA GLU A 165 -5.51 -16.97 -2.10
C GLU A 165 -5.14 -16.47 -0.71
N LEU A 166 -3.87 -16.15 -0.49
CA LEU A 166 -3.38 -15.59 0.76
C LEU A 166 -4.05 -14.23 1.07
N ALA A 167 -4.16 -13.35 0.07
CA ALA A 167 -4.82 -12.05 0.22
C ALA A 167 -6.31 -12.20 0.57
N LEU A 168 -7.02 -13.10 -0.10
CA LEU A 168 -8.43 -13.38 0.19
C LEU A 168 -8.63 -13.94 1.60
N LYS A 169 -7.76 -14.85 2.06
CA LYS A 169 -7.80 -15.39 3.42
C LYS A 169 -7.57 -14.28 4.46
N GLU A 170 -6.60 -13.40 4.22
CA GLU A 170 -6.30 -12.30 5.13
C GLU A 170 -7.49 -11.33 5.26
N VAL A 171 -8.10 -10.94 4.13
CA VAL A 171 -9.29 -10.07 4.16
C VAL A 171 -10.45 -10.75 4.89
N ALA A 172 -10.72 -12.03 4.60
CA ALA A 172 -11.77 -12.78 5.28
C ALA A 172 -11.54 -12.84 6.80
N PHE A 173 -10.31 -13.11 7.23
CA PHE A 173 -9.92 -13.11 8.63
C PHE A 173 -10.14 -11.74 9.30
N ARG A 174 -9.80 -10.64 8.62
CA ARG A 174 -10.01 -9.28 9.15
C ARG A 174 -11.50 -8.94 9.29
N VAL A 175 -12.31 -9.31 8.32
CA VAL A 175 -13.77 -9.11 8.38
C VAL A 175 -14.35 -9.89 9.55
N GLU A 176 -13.95 -11.16 9.74
CA GLU A 176 -14.41 -12.00 10.86
C GLU A 176 -14.03 -11.38 12.20
N LYS A 177 -12.78 -10.97 12.38
CA LYS A 177 -12.30 -10.31 13.60
C LYS A 177 -13.04 -9.01 13.91
N LYS A 178 -13.36 -8.22 12.88
CA LYS A 178 -14.11 -6.99 13.06
C LYS A 178 -15.53 -7.29 13.56
N VAL A 179 -16.22 -8.25 12.94
CA VAL A 179 -17.57 -8.68 13.36
C VAL A 179 -17.55 -9.22 14.78
N GLU A 180 -16.56 -10.05 15.15
CA GLU A 180 -16.42 -10.54 16.52
C GLU A 180 -16.28 -9.40 17.54
N ASN A 181 -15.42 -8.42 17.24
CA ASN A 181 -15.21 -7.27 18.12
C ASN A 181 -16.47 -6.41 18.26
N GLU A 182 -17.20 -6.16 17.17
CA GLU A 182 -18.47 -5.42 17.20
C GLU A 182 -19.54 -6.13 18.03
N ILE A 183 -19.60 -7.46 17.98
CA ILE A 183 -20.53 -8.26 18.79
C ILE A 183 -20.17 -8.21 20.27
N VAL A 184 -18.87 -8.30 20.60
CA VAL A 184 -18.38 -8.34 21.99
C VAL A 184 -18.48 -6.97 22.67
N THR A 185 -18.17 -5.90 21.96
CA THR A 185 -18.12 -4.55 22.54
C THR A 185 -19.46 -3.84 22.56
N GLY A 186 -20.41 -4.26 21.72
CA GLY A 186 -21.72 -3.61 21.61
C GLY A 186 -21.66 -2.14 21.14
N GLU A 187 -20.47 -1.67 20.84
CA GLU A 187 -20.23 -0.29 20.44
C GLU A 187 -20.23 -0.14 18.91
N LYS A 188 -21.34 0.37 18.39
CA LYS A 188 -21.30 1.10 17.11
C LYS A 188 -20.66 2.47 17.39
N GLY A 189 -19.36 2.48 17.62
CA GLY A 189 -18.62 3.72 17.74
C GLY A 189 -18.58 4.40 16.38
N ILE A 190 -19.19 5.58 16.27
CA ILE A 190 -19.00 6.46 15.12
C ILE A 190 -17.57 7.02 15.28
N ARG A 191 -16.61 6.39 14.63
CA ARG A 191 -15.30 7.02 14.45
C ARG A 191 -15.44 8.08 13.37
N HIS A 192 -14.94 9.27 13.64
CA HIS A 192 -14.94 10.37 12.68
C HIS A 192 -13.82 10.23 11.63
N GLU A 193 -12.76 9.50 11.97
CA GLU A 193 -11.65 9.20 11.08
C GLU A 193 -11.87 7.84 10.40
N LYS A 194 -11.56 7.76 9.10
CA LYS A 194 -11.64 6.51 8.34
C LYS A 194 -10.30 6.16 7.73
N PHE A 195 -9.87 4.94 7.96
CA PHE A 195 -8.70 4.34 7.32
C PHE A 195 -9.14 3.19 6.42
N LEU A 196 -8.90 3.32 5.12
CA LEU A 196 -9.10 2.28 4.12
C LEU A 196 -7.76 1.75 3.65
N ALA A 197 -7.47 0.48 3.95
CA ALA A 197 -6.31 -0.21 3.40
C ALA A 197 -6.74 -1.11 2.23
N CYS A 198 -6.21 -0.82 1.05
CA CYS A 198 -6.41 -1.66 -0.12
C CYS A 198 -5.27 -2.69 -0.19
N ILE A 199 -5.61 -3.98 -0.12
CA ILE A 199 -4.64 -5.08 -0.23
C ILE A 199 -4.66 -5.59 -1.66
N SER A 200 -3.48 -5.73 -2.25
CA SER A 200 -3.28 -6.31 -3.57
C SER A 200 -2.31 -7.49 -3.52
N SER A 201 -2.47 -8.42 -4.43
CA SER A 201 -1.57 -9.55 -4.66
C SER A 201 -0.41 -9.23 -5.63
N ASN A 202 -0.22 -7.97 -5.97
CA ASN A 202 0.82 -7.51 -6.92
C ASN A 202 2.21 -7.47 -6.32
#